data_a21b733f4c3d10f6ca6bf05f760eaba5
#
_entry.id   a21b733f4c3d10f6ca6bf05f760eaba5
#
_cell.length_a   1.000
_cell.length_b   1.000
_cell.length_c   1.000
_cell.angle_alpha   90.00
_cell.angle_beta   90.00
_cell.angle_gamma   90.00
#
_symmetry.space_group_name_H-M   'P 1'
#
loop_
_entity.id
_entity.type
_entity.pdbx_description
1 polymer ?
#
loop_
_entity_poly.entity_id
_entity_poly.type
_entity_poly.pdbx_seq_one_letter_code
_entity_poly.pdbx_strand_id
1 'polypeptide(L)'
;ISSAMLLGNPIYVVVDYEYEPKDFIEEGTFGVRFAQQINDHIKLGTTYIKDEKESGYELRGYDLTVKLKRSTEFKLEYAESKSSVFDSYVSYDGGLSFETLSSEESLKGEALKVSLKTDLGELFNKKENKLLLEAYFQDISRGFSSQSGISQQGTQKYGMKLTANITNKDTVSFSYDYQELEARENIEASNTLEGASKVSNYTLQYKHTETKYTFTGEYRYHDVKGETSDEDVTAHTLAGKIEYNLTEKAKVYLQEQTNIKGPKDTRTIVGTILELSKKIKVKLEQMIGNRGNATSISVDSQVDSKTRMYTTYSFGREKGEGKTSTTTLGTETLVDKNTKVISAQEYKVTDNSRSSSRIVGLDYNKDKWDFDARLEKGEVFNQGVTTDRTAVSLGVGYTDPDKLKVSTQFESRFDRGEEDKDQYLFKNSIEYKLNPDWTLFSRFDYSHTHNKSTGKTEAEFKEFTFGSAFRPVDFDRLNILGKISYIEDKQPSSQTDNTNISRQRAFVFAVEGAYDLTKHLQLVEKFALKRGEESVGGREMSKAEKFLWINRFNYHITSKWDIGVEYRTLAVKQAQDNRTGFLFEISRHLNNNLQVGFGYNFTDFSDDLTETNDYSVKGFFFRITGKY
;
A
#
# COMPACT_ATOMS: atom_id res chain seq x y z
N ILE A 1 -6.39 2.33 16.29
CA ILE A 1 -5.21 3.08 15.78
C ILE A 1 -5.61 4.53 15.80
N SER A 2 -5.10 5.31 16.76
CA SER A 2 -5.34 6.74 16.72
C SER A 2 -4.68 7.29 15.47
N SER A 3 -5.43 7.96 14.63
CA SER A 3 -4.92 8.71 13.48
C SER A 3 -4.14 9.93 13.96
N ALA A 4 -3.01 9.72 14.60
CA ALA A 4 -2.04 10.79 14.76
C ALA A 4 -1.38 10.97 13.40
N MET A 5 -1.92 11.86 12.61
CA MET A 5 -1.26 12.31 11.40
C MET A 5 -0.08 13.17 11.79
N LEU A 6 1.12 12.64 11.81
CA LEU A 6 2.30 13.49 11.80
C LEU A 6 2.33 14.20 10.44
N LEU A 7 2.07 15.51 10.41
CA LEU A 7 2.13 16.38 9.23
C LEU A 7 1.21 15.99 8.04
N GLY A 8 0.07 15.34 8.29
CA GLY A 8 -0.91 15.05 7.23
C GLY A 8 -0.54 13.89 6.30
N ASN A 9 0.55 13.18 6.55
CA ASN A 9 0.90 11.99 5.80
C ASN A 9 0.16 10.76 6.36
N PRO A 10 -0.43 9.91 5.51
CA PRO A 10 -1.04 8.67 5.96
C PRO A 10 0.04 7.77 6.54
N ILE A 11 -0.21 7.25 7.75
CA ILE A 11 0.66 6.24 8.37
C ILE A 11 0.18 4.90 7.84
N TYR A 12 1.03 4.19 7.11
CA TYR A 12 0.80 2.82 6.70
C TYR A 12 1.40 1.88 7.75
N VAL A 13 0.61 0.95 8.24
CA VAL A 13 1.13 -0.18 9.00
C VAL A 13 1.47 -1.26 7.98
N VAL A 14 2.75 -1.48 7.74
CA VAL A 14 3.21 -2.65 6.99
C VAL A 14 3.31 -3.77 8.02
N VAL A 15 2.47 -4.78 7.89
CA VAL A 15 2.55 -5.99 8.70
C VAL A 15 3.23 -7.03 7.83
N ASP A 16 4.52 -7.26 8.07
CA ASP A 16 5.21 -8.43 7.58
C ASP A 16 4.94 -9.56 8.58
N TYR A 17 4.32 -10.63 8.14
CA TYR A 17 4.15 -11.81 8.98
C TYR A 17 4.78 -13.01 8.28
N GLU A 18 5.54 -13.77 9.04
CA GLU A 18 5.98 -15.11 8.66
C GLU A 18 4.90 -16.10 9.13
N TYR A 19 4.45 -16.92 8.21
CA TYR A 19 3.60 -18.06 8.54
C TYR A 19 4.47 -19.32 8.50
N GLU A 20 4.64 -19.96 9.62
CA GLU A 20 5.23 -21.30 9.68
C GLU A 20 4.08 -22.32 9.54
N PRO A 21 3.96 -23.02 8.40
CA PRO A 21 2.97 -24.08 8.25
C PRO A 21 3.25 -25.17 9.26
N LYS A 22 2.23 -25.60 10.00
CA LYS A 22 2.35 -26.61 11.07
C LYS A 22 2.75 -27.99 10.56
N ASP A 23 2.60 -28.23 9.27
CA ASP A 23 2.92 -29.50 8.64
C ASP A 23 3.86 -29.28 7.44
N PHE A 24 4.90 -30.06 7.35
CA PHE A 24 5.79 -30.10 6.20
C PHE A 24 4.99 -30.59 4.98
N ILE A 25 4.83 -29.71 4.02
CA ILE A 25 3.96 -29.93 2.87
C ILE A 25 4.77 -30.60 1.77
N GLU A 26 4.32 -31.77 1.34
CA GLU A 26 4.83 -32.45 0.14
C GLU A 26 4.43 -31.74 -1.17
N GLU A 27 3.68 -30.64 -1.13
CA GLU A 27 2.99 -30.02 -2.24
C GLU A 27 3.43 -28.56 -2.44
N GLY A 28 3.78 -28.19 -3.67
CA GLY A 28 4.35 -26.89 -4.01
C GLY A 28 3.43 -25.96 -4.80
N THR A 29 3.78 -24.68 -4.84
CA THR A 29 3.12 -23.67 -5.67
C THR A 29 3.93 -23.44 -6.95
N PHE A 30 3.28 -23.58 -8.11
CA PHE A 30 3.84 -23.27 -9.41
C PHE A 30 3.09 -22.10 -10.03
N GLY A 31 3.83 -21.08 -10.49
CA GLY A 31 3.24 -19.94 -11.19
C GLY A 31 4.08 -19.52 -12.39
N VAL A 32 3.42 -19.28 -13.52
CA VAL A 32 4.06 -18.75 -14.72
C VAL A 32 3.17 -17.70 -15.39
N ARG A 33 3.80 -16.62 -15.83
CA ARG A 33 3.16 -15.64 -16.68
C ARG A 33 3.99 -15.43 -17.94
N PHE A 34 3.35 -15.56 -19.07
CA PHE A 34 3.91 -15.24 -20.38
C PHE A 34 3.16 -14.05 -20.97
N ALA A 35 3.87 -13.06 -21.48
CA ALA A 35 3.27 -11.95 -22.19
C ALA A 35 4.13 -11.58 -23.38
N GLN A 36 3.52 -11.44 -24.55
CA GLN A 36 4.20 -11.13 -25.79
C GLN A 36 3.55 -9.97 -26.52
N GLN A 37 4.37 -9.03 -26.92
CA GLN A 37 4.01 -8.00 -27.89
C GLN A 37 4.08 -8.63 -29.28
N ILE A 38 2.92 -8.82 -29.92
CA ILE A 38 2.81 -9.42 -31.26
C ILE A 38 3.26 -8.40 -32.30
N ASN A 39 2.81 -7.16 -32.14
CA ASN A 39 3.17 -6.01 -32.96
C ASN A 39 2.92 -4.73 -32.15
N ASP A 40 3.11 -3.55 -32.73
CA ASP A 40 2.91 -2.27 -32.07
C ASP A 40 1.48 -2.04 -31.53
N HIS A 41 0.53 -2.84 -31.99
CA HIS A 41 -0.88 -2.70 -31.65
C HIS A 41 -1.39 -3.77 -30.71
N ILE A 42 -0.81 -4.96 -30.69
CA ILE A 42 -1.39 -6.13 -30.01
C ILE A 42 -0.38 -6.73 -29.02
N LYS A 43 -0.82 -6.86 -27.78
CA LYS A 43 -0.11 -7.59 -26.72
C LYS A 43 -1.03 -8.69 -26.18
N LEU A 44 -0.51 -9.89 -26.07
CA LEU A 44 -1.18 -11.06 -25.47
C LEU A 44 -0.44 -11.48 -24.21
N GLY A 45 -1.18 -11.93 -23.22
CA GLY A 45 -0.63 -12.49 -22.00
C GLY A 45 -1.40 -13.73 -21.56
N THR A 46 -0.72 -14.63 -20.88
CA THR A 46 -1.32 -15.79 -20.21
C THR A 46 -0.64 -15.98 -18.86
N THR A 47 -1.43 -16.34 -17.86
CA THR A 47 -0.98 -16.60 -16.50
C THR A 47 -1.50 -17.95 -16.07
N TYR A 48 -0.67 -18.75 -15.45
CA TYR A 48 -1.05 -20.01 -14.83
C TYR A 48 -0.41 -20.09 -13.45
N ILE A 49 -1.22 -20.40 -12.44
CA ILE A 49 -0.78 -20.62 -11.06
C ILE A 49 -1.45 -21.90 -10.59
N LYS A 50 -0.67 -22.80 -9.99
CA LYS A 50 -1.17 -24.00 -9.35
C LYS A 50 -0.49 -24.14 -7.98
N ASP A 51 -1.29 -24.31 -6.94
CA ASP A 51 -0.84 -24.61 -5.60
C ASP A 51 -1.39 -25.99 -5.23
N GLU A 52 -0.51 -26.94 -4.99
CA GLU A 52 -0.85 -28.33 -4.68
C GLU A 52 -1.03 -28.57 -3.17
N LYS A 53 -0.97 -27.51 -2.35
CA LYS A 53 -1.33 -27.58 -0.92
C LYS A 53 -2.73 -28.16 -0.74
N GLU A 54 -3.07 -28.62 0.46
CA GLU A 54 -4.37 -29.25 0.79
C GLU A 54 -5.59 -28.52 0.20
N SER A 55 -5.47 -27.23 -0.08
CA SER A 55 -6.49 -26.42 -0.73
C SER A 55 -6.62 -26.59 -2.25
N GLY A 56 -5.61 -27.14 -2.94
CA GLY A 56 -5.66 -27.39 -4.39
C GLY A 56 -5.99 -26.17 -5.24
N TYR A 57 -5.34 -25.01 -4.98
CA TYR A 57 -5.59 -23.78 -5.74
C TYR A 57 -5.03 -23.85 -7.15
N GLU A 58 -5.84 -23.44 -8.12
CA GLU A 58 -5.44 -23.30 -9.52
C GLU A 58 -6.03 -22.00 -10.09
N LEU A 59 -5.20 -21.22 -10.80
CA LEU A 59 -5.62 -20.02 -11.51
C LEU A 59 -5.06 -20.03 -12.92
N ARG A 60 -5.94 -19.76 -13.88
CA ARG A 60 -5.60 -19.55 -15.30
C ARG A 60 -6.07 -18.18 -15.71
N GLY A 61 -5.20 -17.40 -16.32
CA GLY A 61 -5.53 -16.05 -16.77
C GLY A 61 -5.07 -15.81 -18.21
N TYR A 62 -5.84 -15.00 -18.93
CA TYR A 62 -5.54 -14.56 -20.29
C TYR A 62 -5.78 -13.07 -20.39
N ASP A 63 -4.88 -12.36 -21.03
CA ASP A 63 -5.03 -10.94 -21.26
C ASP A 63 -4.70 -10.55 -22.70
N LEU A 64 -5.48 -9.63 -23.22
CA LEU A 64 -5.32 -9.02 -24.53
C LEU A 64 -5.34 -7.51 -24.36
N THR A 65 -4.33 -6.83 -24.89
CA THR A 65 -4.33 -5.38 -25.04
C THR A 65 -4.23 -5.04 -26.52
N VAL A 66 -5.16 -4.25 -27.01
CA VAL A 66 -5.15 -3.73 -28.39
C VAL A 66 -5.07 -2.21 -28.34
N LYS A 67 -4.05 -1.65 -28.98
CA LYS A 67 -3.84 -0.21 -29.12
C LYS A 67 -4.08 0.18 -30.59
N LEU A 68 -5.15 0.94 -30.82
CA LEU A 68 -5.47 1.49 -32.11
C LEU A 68 -5.23 3.00 -32.05
N LYS A 69 -4.33 3.51 -32.88
CA LYS A 69 -3.92 4.91 -32.85
C LYS A 69 -3.32 5.33 -31.47
N ARG A 70 -3.28 6.63 -31.16
CA ARG A 70 -2.63 7.16 -29.95
C ARG A 70 -3.50 7.09 -28.71
N SER A 71 -4.82 7.26 -28.90
CA SER A 71 -5.76 7.41 -27.77
C SER A 71 -6.69 6.21 -27.57
N THR A 72 -6.68 5.23 -28.48
CA THR A 72 -7.58 4.08 -28.39
C THR A 72 -6.85 2.87 -27.82
N GLU A 73 -7.29 2.44 -26.65
CA GLU A 73 -6.81 1.25 -25.96
C GLU A 73 -8.00 0.39 -25.55
N PHE A 74 -7.99 -0.86 -25.98
CA PHE A 74 -8.91 -1.91 -25.53
C PHE A 74 -8.14 -2.95 -24.74
N LYS A 75 -8.66 -3.34 -23.58
CA LYS A 75 -8.11 -4.41 -22.75
C LYS A 75 -9.19 -5.42 -22.42
N LEU A 76 -8.83 -6.67 -22.52
CA LEU A 76 -9.62 -7.82 -22.10
C LEU A 76 -8.76 -8.65 -21.16
N GLU A 77 -9.29 -8.98 -19.99
CA GLU A 77 -8.67 -9.88 -19.01
C GLU A 77 -9.73 -10.92 -18.63
N TYR A 78 -9.39 -12.18 -18.73
CA TYR A 78 -10.22 -13.30 -18.29
C TYR A 78 -9.40 -14.20 -17.39
N ALA A 79 -9.97 -14.64 -16.29
CA ALA A 79 -9.31 -15.57 -15.39
C ALA A 79 -10.32 -16.56 -14.81
N GLU A 80 -9.87 -17.79 -14.64
CA GLU A 80 -10.56 -18.87 -13.92
C GLU A 80 -9.73 -19.25 -12.69
N SER A 81 -10.39 -19.47 -11.57
CA SER A 81 -9.76 -20.03 -10.38
C SER A 81 -10.54 -21.22 -9.84
N LYS A 82 -9.82 -22.12 -9.23
CA LYS A 82 -10.34 -23.24 -8.45
C LYS A 82 -9.61 -23.26 -7.12
N SER A 83 -10.34 -23.27 -6.02
CA SER A 83 -9.76 -23.47 -4.68
C SER A 83 -10.61 -24.44 -3.88
N SER A 84 -10.00 -25.24 -3.03
CA SER A 84 -10.73 -26.16 -2.17
C SER A 84 -11.07 -25.56 -0.81
N VAL A 85 -10.26 -24.73 -0.22
CA VAL A 85 -10.53 -23.98 1.00
C VAL A 85 -9.56 -22.83 1.10
N PHE A 86 -10.01 -21.61 1.40
CA PHE A 86 -9.17 -20.54 1.91
C PHE A 86 -9.78 -20.02 3.19
N ASP A 87 -9.06 -20.14 4.27
CA ASP A 87 -9.34 -19.36 5.45
C ASP A 87 -8.99 -17.91 5.15
N SER A 88 -10.01 -17.11 4.95
CA SER A 88 -9.86 -15.68 4.75
C SER A 88 -10.17 -14.99 6.06
N TYR A 89 -9.29 -14.12 6.49
CA TYR A 89 -9.49 -13.32 7.67
C TYR A 89 -9.97 -11.94 7.27
N VAL A 90 -11.13 -11.54 7.75
CA VAL A 90 -11.70 -10.20 7.52
C VAL A 90 -11.78 -9.47 8.85
N SER A 91 -11.30 -8.25 8.87
CA SER A 91 -11.45 -7.35 10.02
C SER A 91 -12.38 -6.20 9.67
N TYR A 92 -13.47 -6.06 10.42
CA TYR A 92 -14.46 -4.99 10.25
C TYR A 92 -14.17 -3.78 11.17
N ASP A 93 -13.23 -3.91 12.07
CA ASP A 93 -12.90 -2.91 13.09
C ASP A 93 -11.51 -2.28 12.92
N GLY A 94 -10.95 -2.37 11.70
CA GLY A 94 -9.65 -1.78 11.37
C GLY A 94 -8.45 -2.61 11.85
N GLY A 95 -8.60 -3.93 11.95
CA GLY A 95 -7.52 -4.86 12.31
C GLY A 95 -7.45 -5.15 13.81
N LEU A 96 -8.49 -4.84 14.55
CA LEU A 96 -8.57 -5.13 15.98
C LEU A 96 -9.07 -6.55 16.25
N SER A 97 -9.95 -7.07 15.40
CA SER A 97 -10.43 -8.45 15.43
C SER A 97 -10.44 -9.01 14.00
N PHE A 98 -10.28 -10.31 13.88
CA PHE A 98 -10.34 -11.01 12.60
C PHE A 98 -11.34 -12.15 12.71
N GLU A 99 -12.28 -12.19 11.78
CA GLU A 99 -13.19 -13.30 11.60
C GLU A 99 -12.71 -14.18 10.46
N THR A 100 -12.72 -15.48 10.65
CA THR A 100 -12.36 -16.46 9.63
C THR A 100 -13.56 -16.67 8.71
N LEU A 101 -13.38 -16.40 7.43
CA LEU A 101 -14.33 -16.78 6.40
C LEU A 101 -13.84 -18.10 5.80
N SER A 102 -14.27 -19.22 6.37
CA SER A 102 -14.00 -20.54 5.80
C SER A 102 -15.13 -20.98 4.88
N SER A 103 -14.81 -21.56 3.73
CA SER A 103 -15.78 -22.27 2.92
C SER A 103 -15.37 -23.74 2.87
N GLU A 104 -16.25 -24.63 3.28
CA GLU A 104 -16.01 -26.07 3.28
C GLU A 104 -16.06 -26.72 1.89
N GLU A 105 -16.45 -25.97 0.85
CA GLU A 105 -16.57 -26.51 -0.53
C GLU A 105 -15.53 -25.91 -1.48
N SER A 106 -15.02 -26.77 -2.37
CA SER A 106 -14.17 -26.36 -3.49
C SER A 106 -14.90 -25.34 -4.36
N LEU A 107 -14.47 -24.08 -4.27
CA LEU A 107 -15.03 -22.99 -5.06
C LEU A 107 -14.34 -22.91 -6.42
N LYS A 108 -15.16 -22.90 -7.48
CA LYS A 108 -14.72 -22.56 -8.83
C LYS A 108 -15.30 -21.21 -9.18
N GLY A 109 -14.49 -20.35 -9.77
CA GLY A 109 -14.95 -19.05 -10.18
C GLY A 109 -14.21 -18.50 -11.37
N GLU A 110 -14.85 -17.53 -11.99
CA GLU A 110 -14.37 -16.83 -13.17
C GLU A 110 -14.35 -15.34 -12.90
N ALA A 111 -13.44 -14.66 -13.54
CA ALA A 111 -13.37 -13.19 -13.54
C ALA A 111 -13.14 -12.70 -14.98
N LEU A 112 -13.97 -11.78 -15.40
CA LEU A 112 -13.87 -11.11 -16.69
C LEU A 112 -13.75 -9.61 -16.47
N LYS A 113 -12.77 -8.97 -17.11
CA LYS A 113 -12.62 -7.53 -17.13
C LYS A 113 -12.38 -7.03 -18.54
N VAL A 114 -13.18 -6.09 -18.97
CA VAL A 114 -13.07 -5.42 -20.27
C VAL A 114 -12.98 -3.93 -20.05
N SER A 115 -12.10 -3.25 -20.74
CA SER A 115 -12.04 -1.79 -20.73
C SER A 115 -11.72 -1.23 -22.11
N LEU A 116 -12.36 -0.11 -22.41
CA LEU A 116 -12.15 0.66 -23.63
C LEU A 116 -11.94 2.12 -23.25
N LYS A 117 -10.89 2.70 -23.78
CA LYS A 117 -10.63 4.14 -23.74
C LYS A 117 -10.33 4.62 -25.14
N THR A 118 -11.04 5.63 -25.61
CA THR A 118 -10.85 6.13 -26.98
C THR A 118 -11.25 7.60 -27.10
N ASP A 119 -10.56 8.30 -27.99
CA ASP A 119 -11.02 9.54 -28.58
C ASP A 119 -11.73 9.20 -29.91
N LEU A 120 -13.05 9.28 -29.90
CA LEU A 120 -13.87 9.00 -31.09
C LEU A 120 -13.55 9.97 -32.25
N GLY A 121 -13.09 11.19 -31.94
CA GLY A 121 -12.61 12.13 -32.97
C GLY A 121 -11.37 11.60 -33.69
N GLU A 122 -10.38 11.11 -32.95
CA GLU A 122 -9.20 10.47 -33.53
C GLU A 122 -9.55 9.17 -34.25
N LEU A 123 -10.42 8.34 -33.64
CA LEU A 123 -10.81 7.06 -34.21
C LEU A 123 -11.47 7.21 -35.60
N PHE A 124 -12.30 8.21 -35.78
CA PHE A 124 -12.99 8.50 -37.04
C PHE A 124 -12.27 9.52 -37.94
N ASN A 125 -11.00 9.80 -37.70
CA ASN A 125 -10.18 10.76 -38.44
C ASN A 125 -10.78 12.18 -38.50
N LYS A 126 -11.41 12.58 -37.38
CA LYS A 126 -11.96 13.93 -37.17
C LYS A 126 -11.10 14.70 -36.17
N LYS A 127 -11.61 15.82 -35.68
CA LYS A 127 -10.92 16.67 -34.71
C LYS A 127 -10.68 15.91 -33.40
N GLU A 128 -9.44 15.78 -32.98
CA GLU A 128 -9.04 15.17 -31.71
C GLU A 128 -9.60 15.91 -30.49
N ASN A 129 -9.73 15.22 -29.36
CA ASN A 129 -10.23 15.72 -28.07
C ASN A 129 -11.65 16.31 -28.11
N LYS A 130 -12.44 15.94 -29.11
CA LYS A 130 -13.85 16.39 -29.20
C LYS A 130 -14.80 15.47 -28.46
N LEU A 131 -14.57 14.17 -28.51
CA LEU A 131 -15.48 13.18 -27.95
C LEU A 131 -14.69 12.01 -27.37
N LEU A 132 -14.52 12.03 -26.05
CA LEU A 132 -13.78 11.02 -25.31
C LEU A 132 -14.75 10.00 -24.72
N LEU A 133 -14.49 8.72 -24.96
CA LEU A 133 -15.26 7.59 -24.41
C LEU A 133 -14.33 6.72 -23.55
N GLU A 134 -14.77 6.47 -22.34
CA GLU A 134 -14.22 5.45 -21.44
C GLU A 134 -15.37 4.50 -21.08
N ALA A 135 -15.15 3.19 -21.18
CA ALA A 135 -16.12 2.18 -20.81
C ALA A 135 -15.41 1.00 -20.15
N TYR A 136 -16.09 0.37 -19.21
CA TYR A 136 -15.58 -0.82 -18.55
C TYR A 136 -16.72 -1.80 -18.23
N PHE A 137 -16.33 -3.06 -18.16
CA PHE A 137 -17.14 -4.15 -17.64
C PHE A 137 -16.24 -5.03 -16.78
N GLN A 138 -16.72 -5.44 -15.62
CA GLN A 138 -16.07 -6.36 -14.71
C GLN A 138 -17.12 -7.29 -14.13
N ASP A 139 -16.85 -8.58 -14.18
CA ASP A 139 -17.69 -9.62 -13.59
C ASP A 139 -16.77 -10.59 -12.84
N ILE A 140 -16.98 -10.73 -11.56
CA ILE A 140 -16.18 -11.59 -10.68
C ILE A 140 -17.15 -12.48 -9.93
N SER A 141 -17.20 -13.74 -10.33
CA SER A 141 -18.06 -14.71 -9.67
C SER A 141 -17.66 -14.93 -8.19
N ARG A 142 -18.61 -15.38 -7.40
CA ARG A 142 -18.45 -15.64 -5.96
C ARG A 142 -17.33 -16.63 -5.64
N GLY A 143 -17.15 -17.63 -6.49
CA GLY A 143 -16.12 -18.66 -6.33
C GLY A 143 -14.74 -18.26 -6.83
N PHE A 144 -14.58 -17.08 -7.44
CA PHE A 144 -13.29 -16.64 -7.94
C PHE A 144 -12.39 -16.20 -6.79
N SER A 145 -11.18 -16.73 -6.77
CA SER A 145 -10.16 -16.38 -5.79
C SER A 145 -8.88 -15.92 -6.49
N SER A 146 -8.33 -14.82 -6.03
CA SER A 146 -7.01 -14.34 -6.41
C SER A 146 -6.24 -13.93 -5.17
N GLN A 147 -4.91 -14.07 -5.18
CA GLN A 147 -4.06 -13.68 -4.05
C GLN A 147 -4.18 -12.20 -3.66
N SER A 148 -4.75 -11.36 -4.51
CA SER A 148 -4.83 -9.91 -4.31
C SER A 148 -6.17 -9.38 -3.79
N GLY A 149 -7.18 -10.21 -3.54
CA GLY A 149 -8.40 -9.67 -2.95
C GLY A 149 -9.67 -10.50 -3.08
N ILE A 150 -10.21 -10.83 -1.93
CA ILE A 150 -11.53 -11.43 -1.74
C ILE A 150 -12.65 -10.38 -1.78
N SER A 151 -12.32 -9.12 -1.54
CA SER A 151 -13.29 -8.01 -1.42
C SER A 151 -14.11 -7.73 -2.68
N GLN A 152 -13.77 -8.35 -3.82
CA GLN A 152 -14.49 -8.14 -5.08
C GLN A 152 -15.26 -9.38 -5.57
N GLN A 153 -15.25 -10.48 -4.81
CA GLN A 153 -16.00 -11.69 -5.16
C GLN A 153 -17.51 -11.43 -5.18
N GLY A 154 -18.22 -12.07 -6.11
CA GLY A 154 -19.67 -11.88 -6.27
C GLY A 154 -20.03 -10.46 -6.72
N THR A 155 -19.15 -9.80 -7.47
CA THR A 155 -19.37 -8.42 -7.89
C THR A 155 -19.39 -8.30 -9.41
N GLN A 156 -20.49 -7.76 -9.95
CA GLN A 156 -20.57 -7.31 -11.32
C GLN A 156 -20.57 -5.78 -11.36
N LYS A 157 -19.71 -5.21 -12.18
CA LYS A 157 -19.61 -3.74 -12.38
C LYS A 157 -19.48 -3.42 -13.85
N TYR A 158 -20.22 -2.43 -14.29
CA TYR A 158 -19.99 -1.87 -15.63
C TYR A 158 -20.37 -0.40 -15.66
N GLY A 159 -19.72 0.31 -16.55
CA GLY A 159 -20.00 1.72 -16.69
C GLY A 159 -19.37 2.31 -17.93
N MET A 160 -19.79 3.53 -18.20
CA MET A 160 -19.22 4.33 -19.27
C MET A 160 -19.20 5.80 -18.89
N LYS A 161 -18.23 6.52 -19.43
CA LYS A 161 -18.13 7.97 -19.38
C LYS A 161 -17.90 8.53 -20.77
N LEU A 162 -18.79 9.39 -21.19
CA LEU A 162 -18.71 10.12 -22.46
C LEU A 162 -18.47 11.59 -22.13
N THR A 163 -17.41 12.17 -22.65
CA THR A 163 -17.09 13.59 -22.49
C THR A 163 -17.04 14.24 -23.87
N ALA A 164 -17.93 15.20 -24.10
CA ALA A 164 -18.02 15.95 -25.35
C ALA A 164 -17.57 17.40 -25.12
N ASN A 165 -16.47 17.80 -25.72
CA ASN A 165 -16.02 19.18 -25.79
C ASN A 165 -16.73 19.86 -26.99
N ILE A 166 -17.92 20.39 -26.73
CA ILE A 166 -18.79 20.99 -27.75
C ILE A 166 -18.12 22.19 -28.40
N THR A 167 -17.61 23.08 -27.55
CA THR A 167 -16.78 24.22 -27.92
C THR A 167 -15.53 24.26 -27.03
N ASN A 168 -14.68 25.26 -27.22
CA ASN A 168 -13.55 25.50 -26.31
C ASN A 168 -14.00 25.95 -24.90
N LYS A 169 -15.27 26.29 -24.74
CA LYS A 169 -15.87 26.78 -23.50
C LYS A 169 -16.87 25.81 -22.89
N ASP A 170 -17.45 24.92 -23.70
CA ASP A 170 -18.54 24.06 -23.32
C ASP A 170 -18.15 22.60 -23.33
N THR A 171 -18.33 21.96 -22.21
CA THR A 171 -18.13 20.52 -22.04
C THR A 171 -19.40 19.90 -21.48
N VAL A 172 -19.85 18.81 -22.12
CA VAL A 172 -20.89 17.94 -21.60
C VAL A 172 -20.28 16.61 -21.27
N SER A 173 -20.54 16.09 -20.09
CA SER A 173 -20.16 14.73 -19.72
C SER A 173 -21.36 13.95 -19.21
N PHE A 174 -21.42 12.72 -19.67
CA PHE A 174 -22.39 11.73 -19.20
C PHE A 174 -21.62 10.55 -18.63
N SER A 175 -21.98 10.09 -17.45
CA SER A 175 -21.46 8.84 -16.89
C SER A 175 -22.61 7.96 -16.42
N TYR A 176 -22.39 6.68 -16.59
CA TYR A 176 -23.24 5.63 -16.06
C TYR A 176 -22.36 4.60 -15.38
N ASP A 177 -22.68 4.25 -14.14
CA ASP A 177 -22.01 3.22 -13.36
C ASP A 177 -23.07 2.31 -12.72
N TYR A 178 -22.89 1.02 -12.91
CA TYR A 178 -23.69 -0.03 -12.29
C TYR A 178 -22.79 -0.95 -11.48
N GLN A 179 -23.26 -1.32 -10.31
CA GLN A 179 -22.65 -2.34 -9.47
C GLN A 179 -23.72 -3.25 -8.90
N GLU A 180 -23.49 -4.53 -8.98
CA GLU A 180 -24.26 -5.58 -8.33
C GLU A 180 -23.33 -6.36 -7.40
N LEU A 181 -23.75 -6.56 -6.18
CA LEU A 181 -23.06 -7.35 -5.17
C LEU A 181 -23.98 -8.50 -4.76
N GLU A 182 -23.48 -9.71 -4.83
CA GLU A 182 -24.18 -10.90 -4.33
C GLU A 182 -24.08 -10.95 -2.79
N ALA A 183 -25.14 -11.42 -2.12
CA ALA A 183 -25.16 -11.60 -0.68
C ALA A 183 -24.04 -12.54 -0.22
N ARG A 184 -23.43 -12.23 0.93
CA ARG A 184 -22.42 -13.07 1.61
C ARG A 184 -23.03 -13.60 2.90
N GLU A 185 -23.00 -14.90 3.09
CA GLU A 185 -23.42 -15.56 4.32
C GLU A 185 -22.19 -15.86 5.20
N ASN A 186 -22.32 -15.60 6.48
CA ASN A 186 -21.37 -16.11 7.47
C ASN A 186 -21.78 -17.53 7.85
N ILE A 187 -20.99 -18.52 7.47
CA ILE A 187 -21.27 -19.93 7.65
C ILE A 187 -21.30 -20.32 9.14
N GLU A 188 -20.46 -19.70 9.98
CA GLU A 188 -20.41 -20.00 11.41
C GLU A 188 -21.52 -19.34 12.23
N ALA A 189 -21.97 -18.14 11.84
CA ALA A 189 -22.94 -17.36 12.60
C ALA A 189 -24.38 -17.45 12.07
N SER A 190 -24.62 -18.09 10.92
CA SER A 190 -25.92 -18.10 10.20
C SER A 190 -26.50 -16.69 9.94
N ASN A 191 -25.64 -15.68 9.89
CA ASN A 191 -26.03 -14.31 9.65
C ASN A 191 -25.50 -13.84 8.29
N THR A 192 -26.28 -13.05 7.59
CA THR A 192 -25.85 -12.39 6.35
C THR A 192 -24.80 -11.33 6.70
N LEU A 193 -23.57 -11.50 6.24
CA LEU A 193 -22.48 -10.53 6.47
C LEU A 193 -22.65 -9.25 5.65
N GLU A 194 -23.08 -9.41 4.40
CA GLU A 194 -23.45 -8.33 3.50
C GLU A 194 -24.63 -8.82 2.66
N GLY A 195 -25.74 -8.10 2.70
CA GLY A 195 -26.90 -8.36 1.85
C GLY A 195 -26.60 -8.11 0.37
N ALA A 196 -27.35 -8.77 -0.51
CA ALA A 196 -27.29 -8.47 -1.93
C ALA A 196 -27.64 -7.01 -2.18
N SER A 197 -26.90 -6.35 -3.06
CA SER A 197 -27.20 -4.97 -3.40
C SER A 197 -26.92 -4.66 -4.87
N LYS A 198 -27.75 -3.78 -5.42
CA LYS A 198 -27.58 -3.24 -6.78
C LYS A 198 -27.54 -1.73 -6.69
N VAL A 199 -26.53 -1.14 -7.28
CA VAL A 199 -26.36 0.32 -7.30
C VAL A 199 -26.26 0.80 -8.74
N SER A 200 -27.11 1.75 -9.11
CA SER A 200 -27.08 2.41 -10.42
C SER A 200 -26.88 3.90 -10.24
N ASN A 201 -25.91 4.45 -10.93
CA ASN A 201 -25.63 5.88 -10.96
C ASN A 201 -25.62 6.40 -12.40
N TYR A 202 -26.41 7.44 -12.66
CA TYR A 202 -26.34 8.21 -13.89
C TYR A 202 -25.97 9.64 -13.52
N THR A 203 -24.99 10.21 -14.19
CA THR A 203 -24.61 11.61 -14.00
C THR A 203 -24.54 12.29 -15.36
N LEU A 204 -25.27 13.37 -15.50
CA LEU A 204 -25.19 14.27 -16.65
C LEU A 204 -24.68 15.62 -16.13
N GLN A 205 -23.56 16.07 -16.64
CA GLN A 205 -22.94 17.33 -16.25
C GLN A 205 -22.69 18.19 -17.49
N TYR A 206 -23.06 19.46 -17.37
CA TYR A 206 -22.69 20.50 -18.32
C TYR A 206 -21.81 21.53 -17.63
N LYS A 207 -20.70 21.88 -18.27
CA LYS A 207 -19.79 22.92 -17.80
C LYS A 207 -19.55 23.94 -18.90
N HIS A 208 -19.78 25.18 -18.58
CA HIS A 208 -19.48 26.34 -19.42
C HIS A 208 -18.44 27.22 -18.73
N THR A 209 -17.36 27.56 -19.44
CA THR A 209 -16.25 28.34 -18.89
C THR A 209 -16.01 29.59 -19.74
N GLU A 210 -16.23 30.74 -19.15
CA GLU A 210 -15.88 32.04 -19.70
C GLU A 210 -14.76 32.70 -18.88
N THR A 211 -14.21 33.78 -19.40
CA THR A 211 -13.15 34.52 -18.67
C THR A 211 -13.62 35.00 -17.31
N LYS A 212 -14.88 35.45 -17.22
CA LYS A 212 -15.46 36.01 -15.99
C LYS A 212 -16.20 35.01 -15.14
N TYR A 213 -16.74 33.95 -15.72
CA TYR A 213 -17.55 33.00 -14.95
C TYR A 213 -17.39 31.59 -15.45
N THR A 214 -17.64 30.63 -14.55
CA THR A 214 -17.81 29.22 -14.86
C THR A 214 -19.15 28.77 -14.28
N PHE A 215 -19.96 28.18 -15.13
CA PHE A 215 -21.19 27.52 -14.72
C PHE A 215 -21.01 26.00 -14.83
N THR A 216 -21.45 25.26 -13.82
CA THR A 216 -21.54 23.81 -13.85
C THR A 216 -22.93 23.40 -13.38
N GLY A 217 -23.65 22.69 -14.22
CA GLY A 217 -24.92 22.06 -13.88
C GLY A 217 -24.79 20.54 -13.92
N GLU A 218 -25.36 19.87 -12.96
CA GLU A 218 -25.28 18.41 -12.83
C GLU A 218 -26.65 17.85 -12.43
N TYR A 219 -27.04 16.80 -13.11
CA TYR A 219 -28.12 15.93 -12.68
C TYR A 219 -27.54 14.55 -12.37
N ARG A 220 -27.90 14.02 -11.20
CA ARG A 220 -27.50 12.68 -10.77
C ARG A 220 -28.74 11.88 -10.40
N TYR A 221 -28.82 10.70 -10.95
CA TYR A 221 -29.72 9.63 -10.50
C TYR A 221 -28.91 8.60 -9.75
N HIS A 222 -29.33 8.25 -8.55
CA HIS A 222 -28.73 7.25 -7.69
C HIS A 222 -29.83 6.30 -7.23
N ASP A 223 -29.67 5.02 -7.53
CA ASP A 223 -30.61 3.97 -7.14
C ASP A 223 -29.86 2.84 -6.49
N VAL A 224 -30.24 2.55 -5.27
CA VAL A 224 -29.74 1.42 -4.47
C VAL A 224 -30.92 0.49 -4.24
N LYS A 225 -30.71 -0.77 -4.56
CA LYS A 225 -31.60 -1.86 -4.25
C LYS A 225 -30.90 -2.78 -3.26
N GLY A 226 -31.41 -2.84 -2.04
CA GLY A 226 -30.92 -3.73 -1.00
C GLY A 226 -31.56 -5.11 -1.10
N GLU A 227 -31.23 -5.97 -0.18
CA GLU A 227 -31.83 -7.29 -0.05
C GLU A 227 -33.29 -7.19 0.40
N THR A 228 -33.58 -6.19 1.24
CA THR A 228 -34.92 -5.87 1.72
C THR A 228 -35.39 -4.53 1.14
N SER A 229 -36.71 -4.39 0.97
CA SER A 229 -37.30 -3.14 0.44
C SER A 229 -37.03 -1.91 1.30
N ASP A 230 -36.72 -2.10 2.59
CA ASP A 230 -36.41 -1.01 3.52
C ASP A 230 -35.01 -0.41 3.27
N GLU A 231 -34.16 -1.14 2.57
CA GLU A 231 -32.82 -0.70 2.16
C GLU A 231 -32.84 0.02 0.79
N ASP A 232 -33.96 -0.02 0.10
CA ASP A 232 -34.11 0.60 -1.21
C ASP A 232 -34.05 2.13 -1.11
N VAL A 233 -33.12 2.73 -1.83
CA VAL A 233 -32.95 4.17 -1.87
C VAL A 233 -32.87 4.64 -3.31
N THR A 234 -33.83 5.43 -3.75
CA THR A 234 -33.77 6.11 -5.04
C THR A 234 -33.69 7.61 -4.81
N ALA A 235 -32.66 8.25 -5.36
CA ALA A 235 -32.47 9.69 -5.27
C ALA A 235 -32.21 10.32 -6.64
N HIS A 236 -32.87 11.43 -6.91
CA HIS A 236 -32.61 12.28 -8.05
C HIS A 236 -32.05 13.61 -7.52
N THR A 237 -30.83 13.91 -7.82
CA THR A 237 -30.13 15.11 -7.33
C THR A 237 -29.93 16.07 -8.50
N LEU A 238 -30.30 17.32 -8.29
CA LEU A 238 -29.86 18.43 -9.11
C LEU A 238 -28.78 19.20 -8.34
N ALA A 239 -27.69 19.52 -9.01
CA ALA A 239 -26.67 20.39 -8.49
C ALA A 239 -26.33 21.46 -9.53
N GLY A 240 -26.14 22.67 -9.06
CA GLY A 240 -25.68 23.78 -9.86
C GLY A 240 -24.59 24.56 -9.13
N LYS A 241 -23.55 24.93 -9.84
CA LYS A 241 -22.49 25.79 -9.32
C LYS A 241 -22.21 26.90 -10.30
N ILE A 242 -22.21 28.12 -9.81
CA ILE A 242 -21.75 29.28 -10.56
C ILE A 242 -20.58 29.91 -9.82
N GLU A 243 -19.47 30.05 -10.51
CA GLU A 243 -18.28 30.75 -10.04
C GLU A 243 -18.14 32.03 -10.87
N TYR A 244 -17.98 33.15 -10.21
CA TYR A 244 -17.84 34.42 -10.88
C TYR A 244 -16.58 35.15 -10.40
N ASN A 245 -15.73 35.52 -11.36
CA ASN A 245 -14.55 36.33 -11.11
C ASN A 245 -14.99 37.80 -11.03
N LEU A 246 -15.22 38.29 -9.83
CA LEU A 246 -15.56 39.71 -9.59
C LEU A 246 -14.43 40.62 -10.09
N THR A 247 -13.20 40.18 -9.83
CA THR A 247 -11.99 40.82 -10.32
C THR A 247 -10.96 39.69 -10.58
N GLU A 248 -9.78 40.04 -11.07
CA GLU A 248 -8.66 39.08 -11.16
C GLU A 248 -8.25 38.47 -9.80
N LYS A 249 -8.64 39.17 -8.70
CA LYS A 249 -8.27 38.81 -7.33
C LYS A 249 -9.44 38.34 -6.46
N ALA A 250 -10.65 38.40 -6.98
CA ALA A 250 -11.83 38.06 -6.20
C ALA A 250 -12.76 37.16 -7.01
N LYS A 251 -13.03 35.97 -6.47
CA LYS A 251 -13.98 35.01 -7.00
C LYS A 251 -15.05 34.72 -5.96
N VAL A 252 -16.29 34.73 -6.39
CA VAL A 252 -17.43 34.24 -5.59
C VAL A 252 -18.02 33.02 -6.25
N TYR A 253 -18.63 32.16 -5.47
CA TYR A 253 -19.39 31.04 -6.00
C TYR A 253 -20.59 30.73 -5.13
N LEU A 254 -21.59 30.25 -5.81
CA LEU A 254 -22.79 29.67 -5.24
C LEU A 254 -22.92 28.26 -5.78
N GLN A 255 -23.11 27.31 -4.91
CA GLN A 255 -23.43 25.94 -5.25
C GLN A 255 -24.72 25.56 -4.54
N GLU A 256 -25.63 25.00 -5.28
CA GLU A 256 -26.87 24.43 -4.76
C GLU A 256 -26.91 22.95 -5.16
N GLN A 257 -27.28 22.12 -4.20
CA GLN A 257 -27.55 20.70 -4.43
C GLN A 257 -28.86 20.35 -3.74
N THR A 258 -29.74 19.69 -4.45
CA THR A 258 -31.01 19.25 -3.87
C THR A 258 -31.46 17.92 -4.46
N ASN A 259 -31.96 17.05 -3.61
CA ASN A 259 -32.70 15.88 -4.07
C ASN A 259 -34.12 16.32 -4.43
N ILE A 260 -34.45 16.23 -5.72
CA ILE A 260 -35.80 16.48 -6.21
C ILE A 260 -36.72 15.27 -6.06
N LYS A 261 -36.14 14.09 -5.83
CA LYS A 261 -36.84 12.84 -5.48
C LYS A 261 -35.92 12.02 -4.55
N GLY A 262 -36.53 11.26 -3.63
CA GLY A 262 -35.83 10.42 -2.68
C GLY A 262 -35.62 11.10 -1.32
N PRO A 263 -34.70 10.57 -0.51
CA PRO A 263 -34.41 11.15 0.80
C PRO A 263 -34.04 12.62 0.69
N LYS A 264 -34.66 13.46 1.53
CA LYS A 264 -34.42 14.90 1.50
C LYS A 264 -32.93 15.17 1.79
N ASP A 265 -32.22 15.70 0.81
CA ASP A 265 -30.84 16.17 0.92
C ASP A 265 -30.72 17.49 0.15
N THR A 266 -30.62 18.58 0.90
CA THR A 266 -30.43 19.91 0.34
C THR A 266 -29.16 20.50 0.93
N ARG A 267 -28.35 21.11 0.07
CA ARG A 267 -27.10 21.74 0.46
C ARG A 267 -26.83 22.96 -0.39
N THR A 268 -26.78 24.11 0.24
CA THR A 268 -26.38 25.37 -0.35
C THR A 268 -25.00 25.74 0.16
N ILE A 269 -24.06 26.03 -0.72
CA ILE A 269 -22.73 26.53 -0.36
C ILE A 269 -22.56 27.89 -1.03
N VAL A 270 -22.30 28.89 -0.22
CA VAL A 270 -21.88 30.21 -0.69
C VAL A 270 -20.43 30.37 -0.29
N GLY A 271 -19.59 30.72 -1.23
CA GLY A 271 -18.18 30.88 -0.95
C GLY A 271 -17.56 32.04 -1.71
N THR A 272 -16.47 32.53 -1.16
CA THR A 272 -15.63 33.52 -1.82
C THR A 272 -14.16 33.18 -1.65
N ILE A 273 -13.41 33.46 -2.68
CA ILE A 273 -11.94 33.37 -2.69
C ILE A 273 -11.44 34.76 -3.02
N LEU A 274 -10.67 35.34 -2.10
CA LEU A 274 -10.10 36.66 -2.21
C LEU A 274 -8.58 36.58 -2.22
N GLU A 275 -7.97 37.04 -3.28
CA GLU A 275 -6.54 37.28 -3.34
C GLU A 275 -6.30 38.75 -2.91
N LEU A 276 -6.28 38.99 -1.59
CA LEU A 276 -6.09 40.33 -1.02
C LEU A 276 -4.78 40.95 -1.53
N SER A 277 -3.81 40.12 -1.80
CA SER A 277 -2.57 40.50 -2.48
C SER A 277 -2.00 39.25 -3.18
N LYS A 278 -0.89 39.39 -3.92
CA LYS A 278 -0.13 38.26 -4.45
C LYS A 278 0.34 37.26 -3.36
N LYS A 279 0.25 37.69 -2.10
CA LYS A 279 0.75 36.94 -0.96
C LYS A 279 -0.36 36.41 -0.03
N ILE A 280 -1.57 36.91 -0.14
CA ILE A 280 -2.64 36.61 0.84
C ILE A 280 -3.88 36.15 0.07
N LYS A 281 -4.28 34.90 0.32
CA LYS A 281 -5.50 34.28 -0.19
C LYS A 281 -6.41 33.94 0.98
N VAL A 282 -7.64 34.39 0.90
CA VAL A 282 -8.70 34.12 1.89
C VAL A 282 -9.81 33.34 1.18
N LYS A 283 -10.26 32.28 1.80
CA LYS A 283 -11.42 31.52 1.37
C LYS A 283 -12.46 31.51 2.49
N LEU A 284 -13.67 31.94 2.18
CA LEU A 284 -14.81 31.90 3.08
C LEU A 284 -15.86 31.01 2.47
N GLU A 285 -16.42 30.11 3.24
CA GLU A 285 -17.51 29.23 2.81
C GLU A 285 -18.57 29.14 3.90
N GLN A 286 -19.81 29.24 3.50
CA GLN A 286 -20.97 28.92 4.31
C GLN A 286 -21.74 27.79 3.62
N MET A 287 -21.87 26.67 4.31
CA MET A 287 -22.72 25.56 3.92
C MET A 287 -23.98 25.56 4.77
N ILE A 288 -25.12 25.43 4.15
CA ILE A 288 -26.42 25.32 4.80
C ILE A 288 -27.14 24.13 4.17
N GLY A 289 -27.62 23.23 4.99
CA GLY A 289 -28.31 22.04 4.48
C GLY A 289 -29.15 21.35 5.56
N ASN A 290 -30.02 20.47 5.13
CA ASN A 290 -30.87 19.72 6.05
C ASN A 290 -30.10 18.61 6.79
N ARG A 291 -28.88 18.26 6.37
CA ARG A 291 -27.98 17.35 7.10
C ARG A 291 -27.02 18.09 8.02
N GLY A 292 -26.95 19.41 7.90
CA GLY A 292 -26.09 20.21 8.74
C GLY A 292 -25.73 21.55 8.13
N ASN A 293 -25.15 22.38 8.95
CA ASN A 293 -24.64 23.71 8.57
C ASN A 293 -23.18 23.79 8.96
N ALA A 294 -22.34 24.34 8.10
CA ALA A 294 -20.94 24.56 8.41
C ALA A 294 -20.46 25.88 7.84
N THR A 295 -19.64 26.57 8.61
CA THR A 295 -18.91 27.77 8.18
C THR A 295 -17.44 27.45 8.19
N SER A 296 -16.73 27.80 7.14
CA SER A 296 -15.28 27.63 7.03
C SER A 296 -14.62 28.92 6.59
N ILE A 297 -13.54 29.27 7.27
CA ILE A 297 -12.69 30.41 6.97
C ILE A 297 -11.26 29.88 6.85
N SER A 298 -10.66 30.07 5.69
CA SER A 298 -9.25 29.69 5.47
C SER A 298 -8.48 30.92 5.00
N VAL A 299 -7.32 31.11 5.57
CA VAL A 299 -6.36 32.17 5.17
C VAL A 299 -5.03 31.49 4.87
N ASP A 300 -4.50 31.71 3.69
CA ASP A 300 -3.15 31.33 3.29
C ASP A 300 -2.37 32.60 2.96
N SER A 301 -1.29 32.82 3.66
CA SER A 301 -0.52 34.07 3.57
C SER A 301 0.95 33.80 3.41
N GLN A 302 1.51 34.23 2.29
CA GLN A 302 2.94 34.38 2.12
C GLN A 302 3.35 35.71 2.73
N VAL A 303 3.63 35.73 4.03
CA VAL A 303 3.92 36.96 4.81
C VAL A 303 5.08 37.72 4.16
N ASP A 304 6.14 37.00 3.84
CA ASP A 304 7.28 37.50 3.09
C ASP A 304 7.84 36.38 2.15
N SER A 305 9.01 36.56 1.57
CA SER A 305 9.61 35.55 0.68
C SER A 305 9.99 34.24 1.40
N LYS A 306 9.99 34.23 2.70
CA LYS A 306 10.47 33.12 3.53
C LYS A 306 9.38 32.50 4.38
N THR A 307 8.34 33.27 4.72
CA THR A 307 7.33 32.86 5.72
C THR A 307 5.97 32.69 5.07
N ARG A 308 5.41 31.49 5.19
CA ARG A 308 4.02 31.17 4.90
C ARG A 308 3.27 30.91 6.19
N MET A 309 2.09 31.49 6.30
CA MET A 309 1.14 31.23 7.39
C MET A 309 -0.18 30.76 6.79
N TYR A 310 -0.76 29.77 7.40
CA TYR A 310 -2.09 29.30 7.01
C TYR A 310 -2.94 29.07 8.25
N THR A 311 -4.21 29.34 8.11
CA THR A 311 -5.21 29.02 9.13
C THR A 311 -6.49 28.56 8.46
N THR A 312 -7.13 27.59 9.06
CA THR A 312 -8.48 27.17 8.71
C THR A 312 -9.28 27.05 10.00
N TYR A 313 -10.41 27.71 10.03
CA TYR A 313 -11.40 27.55 11.07
C TYR A 313 -12.69 27.04 10.43
N SER A 314 -13.20 25.92 10.90
CA SER A 314 -14.50 25.41 10.49
C SER A 314 -15.33 25.09 11.72
N PHE A 315 -16.59 25.43 11.68
CA PHE A 315 -17.56 25.05 12.68
C PHE A 315 -18.89 24.69 12.02
N GLY A 316 -19.57 23.71 12.59
CA GLY A 316 -20.82 23.27 12.02
C GLY A 316 -21.58 22.36 12.99
N ARG A 317 -22.71 21.89 12.51
CA ARG A 317 -23.49 20.84 13.12
C ARG A 317 -23.86 19.85 12.04
N GLU A 318 -23.53 18.59 12.25
CA GLU A 318 -23.89 17.49 11.37
C GLU A 318 -24.94 16.60 12.02
N LYS A 319 -25.93 16.17 11.24
CA LYS A 319 -27.02 15.34 11.75
C LYS A 319 -26.46 13.96 12.11
N GLY A 320 -26.54 13.61 13.39
CA GLY A 320 -25.99 12.36 13.94
C GLY A 320 -24.66 12.55 14.67
N GLU A 321 -23.80 13.47 14.26
CA GLU A 321 -22.48 13.70 14.88
C GLU A 321 -22.48 14.89 15.86
N GLY A 322 -23.51 15.73 15.82
CA GLY A 322 -23.62 16.90 16.69
C GLY A 322 -22.83 18.11 16.21
N LYS A 323 -22.42 18.95 17.15
CA LYS A 323 -21.61 20.14 16.85
C LYS A 323 -20.15 19.75 16.66
N THR A 324 -19.52 20.28 15.63
CA THR A 324 -18.10 20.09 15.37
C THR A 324 -17.44 21.43 15.11
N SER A 325 -16.31 21.67 15.73
CA SER A 325 -15.45 22.82 15.45
C SER A 325 -14.01 22.36 15.28
N THR A 326 -13.37 22.79 14.21
CA THR A 326 -11.96 22.49 13.95
C THR A 326 -11.22 23.78 13.63
N THR A 327 -10.10 23.97 14.30
CA THR A 327 -9.18 25.08 14.03
C THR A 327 -7.81 24.52 13.71
N THR A 328 -7.27 24.86 12.56
CA THR A 328 -5.90 24.54 12.18
C THR A 328 -5.13 25.83 11.96
N LEU A 329 -3.98 25.96 12.58
CA LEU A 329 -3.05 27.07 12.43
C LEU A 329 -1.69 26.51 12.07
N GLY A 330 -1.00 27.11 11.11
CA GLY A 330 0.35 26.67 10.77
C GLY A 330 1.21 27.81 10.24
N THR A 331 2.49 27.70 10.50
CA THR A 331 3.53 28.56 9.94
C THR A 331 4.69 27.73 9.45
N GLU A 332 5.20 28.09 8.30
CA GLU A 332 6.42 27.57 7.73
C GLU A 332 7.33 28.76 7.44
N THR A 333 8.51 28.78 8.02
CA THR A 333 9.44 29.91 7.88
C THR A 333 10.81 29.40 7.42
N LEU A 334 11.27 29.87 6.27
CA LEU A 334 12.64 29.71 5.84
C LEU A 334 13.52 30.71 6.59
N VAL A 335 14.20 30.27 7.63
CA VAL A 335 15.15 31.11 8.37
C VAL A 335 16.27 31.54 7.44
N ASP A 336 16.78 30.59 6.69
CA ASP A 336 17.71 30.79 5.60
C ASP A 336 17.42 29.80 4.44
N LYS A 337 18.29 29.75 3.43
CA LYS A 337 18.09 28.87 2.25
C LYS A 337 18.09 27.37 2.59
N ASN A 338 18.58 27.00 3.76
CA ASN A 338 18.76 25.61 4.18
C ASN A 338 17.85 25.21 5.34
N THR A 339 17.35 26.19 6.09
CA THR A 339 16.65 25.96 7.37
C THR A 339 15.20 26.41 7.28
N LYS A 340 14.29 25.48 7.56
CA LYS A 340 12.84 25.73 7.64
C LYS A 340 12.35 25.40 9.05
N VAL A 341 11.64 26.32 9.65
CA VAL A 341 10.91 26.12 10.91
C VAL A 341 9.43 25.94 10.61
N ILE A 342 8.82 24.95 11.24
CA ILE A 342 7.42 24.62 11.10
C ILE A 342 6.78 24.75 12.48
N SER A 343 5.62 25.38 12.55
CA SER A 343 4.75 25.34 13.71
C SER A 343 3.33 25.10 13.25
N ALA A 344 2.68 24.09 13.80
CA ALA A 344 1.30 23.77 13.50
C ALA A 344 0.52 23.50 14.78
N GLN A 345 -0.74 23.90 14.80
CA GLN A 345 -1.67 23.59 15.87
C GLN A 345 -3.01 23.20 15.27
N GLU A 346 -3.56 22.10 15.74
CA GLU A 346 -4.93 21.69 15.46
C GLU A 346 -5.70 21.59 16.77
N TYR A 347 -6.93 22.06 16.74
CA TYR A 347 -7.86 21.95 17.83
C TYR A 347 -9.21 21.50 17.26
N LYS A 348 -9.72 20.37 17.71
CA LYS A 348 -11.01 19.81 17.29
C LYS A 348 -11.89 19.57 18.50
N VAL A 349 -13.13 20.01 18.42
CA VAL A 349 -14.16 19.79 19.44
C VAL A 349 -15.39 19.20 18.76
N THR A 350 -15.92 18.14 19.36
CA THR A 350 -17.23 17.60 19.05
C THR A 350 -18.11 17.62 20.31
N ASP A 351 -19.37 17.21 20.22
CA ASP A 351 -20.23 17.14 21.41
C ASP A 351 -19.69 16.18 22.48
N ASN A 352 -18.96 15.14 22.07
CA ASN A 352 -18.50 14.06 22.97
C ASN A 352 -16.98 13.96 23.11
N SER A 353 -16.23 14.69 22.31
CA SER A 353 -14.77 14.63 22.33
C SER A 353 -14.12 15.97 22.05
N ARG A 354 -12.91 16.13 22.53
CA ARG A 354 -12.04 17.25 22.16
C ARG A 354 -10.61 16.75 21.97
N SER A 355 -9.91 17.29 21.02
CA SER A 355 -8.49 17.02 20.84
C SER A 355 -7.73 18.31 20.52
N SER A 356 -6.53 18.38 20.99
CA SER A 356 -5.57 19.42 20.61
C SER A 356 -4.23 18.79 20.29
N SER A 357 -3.56 19.27 19.25
CA SER A 357 -2.19 18.90 18.93
C SER A 357 -1.41 20.14 18.53
N ARG A 358 -0.21 20.27 19.03
CA ARG A 358 0.76 21.30 18.67
C ARG A 358 2.04 20.64 18.23
N ILE A 359 2.50 21.02 17.06
CA ILE A 359 3.75 20.52 16.47
C ILE A 359 4.66 21.71 16.24
N VAL A 360 5.89 21.59 16.71
CA VAL A 360 6.97 22.50 16.34
C VAL A 360 8.06 21.66 15.68
N GLY A 361 8.55 22.11 14.56
CA GLY A 361 9.52 21.37 13.78
C GLY A 361 10.60 22.26 13.17
N LEU A 362 11.73 21.64 12.93
CA LEU A 362 12.88 22.21 12.24
C LEU A 362 13.30 21.25 11.14
N ASP A 363 13.43 21.72 9.91
CA ASP A 363 14.05 21.02 8.80
C ASP A 363 15.32 21.79 8.41
N TYR A 364 16.42 21.09 8.30
CA TYR A 364 17.67 21.65 7.82
C TYR A 364 18.26 20.79 6.72
N ASN A 365 18.43 21.38 5.55
CA ASN A 365 18.91 20.72 4.36
C ASN A 365 20.09 21.51 3.81
N LYS A 366 21.30 20.92 3.86
CA LYS A 366 22.48 21.56 3.29
C LYS A 366 23.45 20.55 2.73
N ASP A 367 23.77 20.70 1.45
CA ASP A 367 24.71 19.88 0.72
C ASP A 367 24.33 18.37 0.79
N LYS A 368 25.05 17.62 1.61
CA LYS A 368 24.87 16.18 1.80
C LYS A 368 24.10 15.85 3.08
N TRP A 369 23.77 16.86 3.89
CA TRP A 369 23.13 16.70 5.19
C TRP A 369 21.67 17.10 5.17
N ASP A 370 20.90 16.33 5.88
CA ASP A 370 19.50 16.58 6.14
C ASP A 370 19.20 16.27 7.62
N PHE A 371 18.58 17.21 8.30
CA PHE A 371 18.17 17.09 9.69
C PHE A 371 16.72 17.48 9.82
N ASP A 372 15.96 16.71 10.56
CA ASP A 372 14.64 17.09 10.99
C ASP A 372 14.46 16.87 12.49
N ALA A 373 13.74 17.77 13.11
CA ALA A 373 13.34 17.67 14.50
C ALA A 373 11.88 18.09 14.65
N ARG A 374 11.11 17.31 15.39
CA ARG A 374 9.71 17.58 15.69
C ARG A 374 9.45 17.39 17.18
N LEU A 375 8.69 18.30 17.73
CA LEU A 375 8.09 18.19 19.05
C LEU A 375 6.57 18.30 18.88
N GLU A 376 5.86 17.30 19.33
CA GLU A 376 4.42 17.28 19.39
C GLU A 376 3.96 17.25 20.84
N LYS A 377 2.96 18.06 21.16
CA LYS A 377 2.22 17.99 22.41
C LYS A 377 0.73 18.05 22.11
N GLY A 378 -0.02 17.08 22.61
CA GLY A 378 -1.44 16.97 22.36
C GLY A 378 -2.20 16.45 23.57
N GLU A 379 -3.49 16.69 23.56
CA GLU A 379 -4.47 16.19 24.52
C GLU A 379 -5.66 15.61 23.74
N VAL A 380 -6.11 14.43 24.14
CA VAL A 380 -7.32 13.81 23.60
C VAL A 380 -8.25 13.50 24.77
N PHE A 381 -9.43 14.09 24.74
CA PHE A 381 -10.52 13.75 25.67
C PHE A 381 -11.60 13.00 24.90
N ASN A 382 -11.96 11.83 25.36
CA ASN A 382 -13.01 11.00 24.77
C ASN A 382 -13.79 10.28 25.86
N GLN A 383 -15.11 10.43 25.88
CA GLN A 383 -16.03 9.74 26.80
C GLN A 383 -15.62 9.78 28.28
N GLY A 384 -15.12 10.91 28.75
CA GLY A 384 -14.72 11.11 30.16
C GLY A 384 -13.25 10.82 30.46
N VAL A 385 -12.51 10.26 29.51
CA VAL A 385 -11.07 9.95 29.65
C VAL A 385 -10.23 10.99 28.95
N THR A 386 -9.22 11.50 29.63
CA THR A 386 -8.22 12.42 29.06
C THR A 386 -6.90 11.69 28.92
N THR A 387 -6.28 11.81 27.76
CA THR A 387 -4.92 11.31 27.48
C THR A 387 -4.05 12.46 26.98
N ASP A 388 -3.02 12.78 27.74
CA ASP A 388 -1.98 13.72 27.34
C ASP A 388 -0.90 13.01 26.55
N ARG A 389 -0.57 13.53 25.37
CA ARG A 389 0.47 13.00 24.50
C ARG A 389 1.61 13.99 24.34
N THR A 390 2.82 13.49 24.48
CA THR A 390 4.02 14.23 24.10
C THR A 390 4.89 13.29 23.24
N ALA A 391 5.29 13.78 22.06
CA ALA A 391 6.19 13.05 21.18
C ALA A 391 7.34 13.94 20.72
N VAL A 392 8.52 13.34 20.63
CA VAL A 392 9.73 13.97 20.08
C VAL A 392 10.26 13.06 18.97
N SER A 393 10.51 13.63 17.79
CA SER A 393 11.11 12.94 16.66
C SER A 393 12.33 13.72 16.18
N LEU A 394 13.42 12.98 15.93
CA LEU A 394 14.67 13.51 15.41
C LEU A 394 15.11 12.65 14.24
N GLY A 395 15.41 13.27 13.11
CA GLY A 395 15.94 12.65 11.91
C GLY A 395 17.29 13.25 11.52
N VAL A 396 18.19 12.39 11.08
CA VAL A 396 19.51 12.79 10.55
C VAL A 396 19.79 11.97 9.31
N GLY A 397 19.98 12.64 8.18
CA GLY A 397 20.41 12.05 6.93
C GLY A 397 21.76 12.63 6.49
N TYR A 398 22.58 11.76 5.95
CA TYR A 398 23.79 12.14 5.22
C TYR A 398 23.88 11.30 3.95
N THR A 399 23.99 11.93 2.81
CA THR A 399 24.05 11.23 1.52
C THR A 399 25.25 11.72 0.70
N ASP A 400 26.28 10.88 0.66
CA ASP A 400 27.37 10.96 -0.28
C ASP A 400 27.33 9.69 -1.16
N PRO A 401 26.81 9.77 -2.39
CA PRO A 401 26.62 8.59 -3.24
C PRO A 401 27.90 7.78 -3.49
N ASP A 402 29.04 8.43 -3.43
CA ASP A 402 30.33 7.81 -3.72
C ASP A 402 30.96 7.15 -2.50
N LYS A 403 30.52 7.52 -1.29
CA LYS A 403 31.22 7.07 -0.08
C LYS A 403 30.33 6.62 1.06
N LEU A 404 29.32 7.42 1.43
CA LEU A 404 28.61 7.19 2.69
C LEU A 404 27.14 7.64 2.58
N LYS A 405 26.22 6.74 2.94
CA LYS A 405 24.84 7.09 3.23
C LYS A 405 24.52 6.72 4.66
N VAL A 406 23.95 7.65 5.40
CA VAL A 406 23.46 7.45 6.76
C VAL A 406 22.05 7.96 6.84
N SER A 407 21.18 7.20 7.46
CA SER A 407 19.84 7.63 7.83
C SER A 407 19.57 7.17 9.26
N THR A 408 19.24 8.11 10.13
CA THR A 408 18.93 7.84 11.54
C THR A 408 17.63 8.55 11.89
N GLN A 409 16.71 7.85 12.51
CA GLN A 409 15.47 8.37 13.06
C GLN A 409 15.33 7.92 14.49
N PHE A 410 15.02 8.86 15.36
CA PHE A 410 14.65 8.61 16.74
C PHE A 410 13.29 9.23 17.02
N GLU A 411 12.42 8.50 17.69
CA GLU A 411 11.14 9.00 18.17
C GLU A 411 10.89 8.50 19.59
N SER A 412 10.39 9.38 20.43
CA SER A 412 9.86 9.01 21.75
C SER A 412 8.47 9.61 21.91
N ARG A 413 7.54 8.80 22.43
CA ARG A 413 6.17 9.20 22.66
C ARG A 413 5.74 8.78 24.06
N PHE A 414 5.12 9.69 24.75
CA PHE A 414 4.63 9.56 26.11
C PHE A 414 3.12 9.85 26.11
N ASP A 415 2.33 8.84 26.36
CA ASP A 415 0.89 8.95 26.59
C ASP A 415 0.64 8.86 28.10
N ARG A 416 -0.12 9.80 28.65
CA ARG A 416 -0.50 9.88 30.06
C ARG A 416 -2.00 10.03 30.19
N GLY A 417 -2.65 9.13 30.93
CA GLY A 417 -4.10 9.10 31.08
C GLY A 417 -4.59 7.91 31.86
N GLU A 418 -5.60 7.22 31.39
CA GLU A 418 -6.09 5.99 32.02
C GLU A 418 -5.00 4.91 32.03
N GLU A 419 -4.25 4.81 30.94
CA GLU A 419 -3.04 4.01 30.85
C GLU A 419 -1.86 4.91 30.49
N ASP A 420 -0.82 4.87 31.32
CA ASP A 420 0.44 5.56 31.05
C ASP A 420 1.35 4.68 30.19
N LYS A 421 1.71 5.15 29.00
CA LYS A 421 2.58 4.41 28.07
C LYS A 421 3.77 5.24 27.61
N ASP A 422 4.93 4.61 27.63
CA ASP A 422 6.16 5.14 27.03
C ASP A 422 6.51 4.30 25.80
N GLN A 423 6.71 4.96 24.67
CA GLN A 423 7.07 4.31 23.41
C GLN A 423 8.34 4.95 22.85
N TYR A 424 9.26 4.12 22.39
CA TYR A 424 10.51 4.53 21.78
C TYR A 424 10.67 3.84 20.44
N LEU A 425 11.16 4.58 19.45
CA LEU A 425 11.55 4.07 18.15
C LEU A 425 12.93 4.63 17.82
N PHE A 426 13.81 3.75 17.40
CA PHE A 426 15.11 4.11 16.85
C PHE A 426 15.34 3.31 15.57
N LYS A 427 15.64 3.98 14.46
CA LYS A 427 16.02 3.36 13.19
C LYS A 427 17.32 3.96 12.73
N ASN A 428 18.22 3.11 12.31
CA ASN A 428 19.50 3.53 11.77
C ASN A 428 19.90 2.65 10.59
N SER A 429 20.33 3.26 9.49
CA SER A 429 20.93 2.55 8.38
C SER A 429 22.18 3.27 7.92
N ILE A 430 23.24 2.51 7.66
CA ILE A 430 24.54 3.00 7.20
C ILE A 430 24.96 2.15 6.02
N GLU A 431 25.27 2.79 4.90
CA GLU A 431 25.96 2.18 3.76
C GLU A 431 27.28 2.93 3.57
N TYR A 432 28.39 2.21 3.63
CA TYR A 432 29.72 2.79 3.56
C TYR A 432 30.59 2.06 2.54
N LYS A 433 30.98 2.78 1.50
CA LYS A 433 32.01 2.32 0.55
C LYS A 433 33.39 2.56 1.14
N LEU A 434 33.95 1.51 1.74
CA LEU A 434 35.26 1.57 2.40
C LEU A 434 36.35 1.90 1.38
N ASN A 435 36.28 1.26 0.22
CA ASN A 435 37.10 1.49 -0.96
C ASN A 435 36.33 0.99 -2.21
N PRO A 436 36.89 1.04 -3.42
CA PRO A 436 36.22 0.55 -4.62
C PRO A 436 35.78 -0.92 -4.55
N ASP A 437 36.46 -1.73 -3.76
CA ASP A 437 36.23 -3.16 -3.64
C ASP A 437 35.24 -3.55 -2.53
N TRP A 438 35.13 -2.74 -1.47
CA TRP A 438 34.36 -3.06 -0.28
C TRP A 438 33.23 -2.06 -0.04
N THR A 439 32.03 -2.59 0.11
CA THR A 439 30.86 -1.86 0.62
C THR A 439 30.39 -2.54 1.88
N LEU A 440 30.23 -1.78 2.96
CA LEU A 440 29.69 -2.22 4.23
C LEU A 440 28.30 -1.63 4.40
N PHE A 441 27.37 -2.38 4.97
CA PHE A 441 26.08 -1.87 5.39
C PHE A 441 25.74 -2.33 6.79
N SER A 442 25.01 -1.49 7.51
CA SER A 442 24.48 -1.79 8.83
C SER A 442 23.08 -1.25 8.94
N ARG A 443 22.21 -2.00 9.58
CA ARG A 443 20.86 -1.59 9.95
C ARG A 443 20.64 -1.92 11.41
N PHE A 444 20.07 -0.99 12.13
CA PHE A 444 19.63 -1.19 13.50
C PHE A 444 18.26 -0.55 13.69
N ASP A 445 17.26 -1.38 13.96
CA ASP A 445 15.90 -0.97 14.27
C ASP A 445 15.57 -1.41 15.69
N TYR A 446 15.02 -0.49 16.47
CA TYR A 446 14.59 -0.74 17.84
C TYR A 446 13.25 -0.04 18.07
N SER A 447 12.27 -0.77 18.58
CA SER A 447 11.06 -0.19 19.13
C SER A 447 10.71 -0.82 20.47
N HIS A 448 10.10 -0.04 21.35
CA HIS A 448 9.75 -0.49 22.69
C HIS A 448 8.50 0.25 23.18
N THR A 449 7.52 -0.50 23.67
CA THR A 449 6.32 0.03 24.30
C THR A 449 6.22 -0.51 25.72
N HIS A 450 6.30 0.38 26.68
CA HIS A 450 6.18 0.09 28.10
C HIS A 450 4.92 0.72 28.68
N ASN A 451 4.04 -0.10 29.23
CA ASN A 451 2.87 0.35 29.96
C ASN A 451 3.25 0.54 31.44
N LYS A 452 3.34 1.79 31.88
CA LYS A 452 3.70 2.14 33.26
C LYS A 452 2.63 1.79 34.26
N SER A 453 1.35 1.85 33.86
CA SER A 453 0.24 1.55 34.75
C SER A 453 0.23 0.08 35.17
N THR A 454 0.65 -0.80 34.28
CA THR A 454 0.76 -2.25 34.55
C THR A 454 2.17 -2.70 34.88
N GLY A 455 3.19 -1.85 34.69
CA GLY A 455 4.61 -2.17 34.86
C GLY A 455 5.15 -3.17 33.82
N LYS A 456 4.43 -3.40 32.70
CA LYS A 456 4.78 -4.42 31.72
C LYS A 456 5.26 -3.80 30.40
N THR A 457 6.18 -4.51 29.74
CA THR A 457 6.53 -4.25 28.35
C THR A 457 5.48 -4.94 27.46
N GLU A 458 4.69 -4.16 26.75
CA GLU A 458 3.65 -4.65 25.85
C GLU A 458 4.23 -5.15 24.53
N ALA A 459 5.16 -4.39 23.94
CA ALA A 459 5.81 -4.74 22.70
C ALA A 459 7.28 -4.32 22.71
N GLU A 460 8.13 -5.12 22.08
CA GLU A 460 9.54 -4.81 21.88
C GLU A 460 10.04 -5.46 20.60
N PHE A 461 10.65 -4.67 19.73
CA PHE A 461 11.29 -5.15 18.52
C PHE A 461 12.74 -4.68 18.47
N LYS A 462 13.64 -5.60 18.12
CA LYS A 462 15.05 -5.33 17.90
C LYS A 462 15.51 -6.06 16.65
N GLU A 463 16.05 -5.32 15.71
CA GLU A 463 16.75 -5.88 14.57
C GLU A 463 18.13 -5.24 14.46
N PHE A 464 19.13 -6.06 14.36
CA PHE A 464 20.49 -5.64 14.02
C PHE A 464 20.95 -6.46 12.84
N THR A 465 21.30 -5.80 11.74
CA THR A 465 21.88 -6.42 10.56
C THR A 465 23.16 -5.71 10.20
N PHE A 466 24.22 -6.48 10.03
CA PHE A 466 25.50 -6.02 9.48
C PHE A 466 25.84 -6.89 8.28
N GLY A 467 26.31 -6.26 7.21
CA GLY A 467 26.70 -6.96 6.02
C GLY A 467 27.84 -6.27 5.28
N SER A 468 28.44 -7.04 4.40
CA SER A 468 29.53 -6.56 3.55
C SER A 468 29.42 -7.15 2.15
N ALA A 469 29.74 -6.34 1.15
CA ALA A 469 29.93 -6.76 -0.22
C ALA A 469 31.40 -6.53 -0.60
N PHE A 470 32.04 -7.57 -1.08
CA PHE A 470 33.41 -7.54 -1.58
C PHE A 470 33.40 -7.85 -3.07
N ARG A 471 33.81 -6.89 -3.88
CA ARG A 471 33.93 -7.00 -5.31
C ARG A 471 35.18 -6.29 -5.77
N PRO A 472 36.33 -6.99 -5.82
CA PRO A 472 37.60 -6.36 -6.17
C PRO A 472 37.62 -5.90 -7.63
N VAL A 473 37.98 -4.63 -7.84
CA VAL A 473 37.98 -3.99 -9.17
C VAL A 473 39.06 -4.60 -10.06
N ASP A 474 40.22 -4.91 -9.50
CA ASP A 474 41.34 -5.51 -10.25
C ASP A 474 41.19 -7.01 -10.43
N PHE A 475 40.19 -7.62 -9.79
CA PHE A 475 39.91 -9.06 -9.84
C PHE A 475 38.40 -9.31 -9.92
N ASP A 476 37.81 -8.94 -11.04
CA ASP A 476 36.36 -8.96 -11.30
C ASP A 476 35.71 -10.36 -11.27
N ARG A 477 36.53 -11.41 -11.14
CA ARG A 477 36.10 -12.82 -11.06
C ARG A 477 35.51 -13.21 -9.71
N LEU A 478 35.69 -12.41 -8.66
CA LEU A 478 35.26 -12.75 -7.32
C LEU A 478 34.25 -11.74 -6.79
N ASN A 479 33.11 -12.26 -6.33
CA ASN A 479 32.11 -11.47 -5.59
C ASN A 479 31.76 -12.23 -4.31
N ILE A 480 31.81 -11.56 -3.17
CA ILE A 480 31.44 -12.15 -1.87
C ILE A 480 30.44 -11.21 -1.21
N LEU A 481 29.34 -11.78 -0.73
CA LEU A 481 28.34 -11.11 0.10
C LEU A 481 28.31 -11.82 1.46
N GLY A 482 28.34 -11.05 2.53
CA GLY A 482 28.21 -11.58 3.88
C GLY A 482 27.23 -10.78 4.70
N LYS A 483 26.43 -11.46 5.52
CA LYS A 483 25.49 -10.79 6.42
C LYS A 483 25.39 -11.54 7.76
N ILE A 484 25.23 -10.76 8.83
CA ILE A 484 24.89 -11.23 10.16
C ILE A 484 23.64 -10.44 10.58
N SER A 485 22.62 -11.13 11.05
CA SER A 485 21.40 -10.50 11.55
C SER A 485 21.01 -11.08 12.90
N TYR A 486 20.53 -10.23 13.79
CA TYR A 486 19.87 -10.60 15.03
C TYR A 486 18.51 -9.91 15.06
N ILE A 487 17.46 -10.70 15.29
CA ILE A 487 16.08 -10.21 15.38
C ILE A 487 15.51 -10.71 16.71
N GLU A 488 14.87 -9.83 17.45
CA GLU A 488 14.06 -10.16 18.61
C GLU A 488 12.74 -9.40 18.51
N ASP A 489 11.65 -10.13 18.50
CA ASP A 489 10.30 -9.59 18.47
C ASP A 489 9.50 -10.11 19.66
N LYS A 490 8.84 -9.20 20.35
CA LYS A 490 7.95 -9.46 21.46
C LYS A 490 6.68 -8.67 21.25
N GLN A 491 5.57 -9.33 21.10
CA GLN A 491 4.29 -8.70 20.82
C GLN A 491 3.14 -9.42 21.55
N PRO A 492 2.06 -8.71 21.91
CA PRO A 492 0.87 -9.34 22.42
C PRO A 492 0.21 -10.21 21.34
N SER A 493 -0.37 -11.34 21.75
CA SER A 493 -1.03 -12.28 20.84
C SER A 493 -2.28 -11.70 20.18
N SER A 494 -2.88 -10.67 20.81
CA SER A 494 -3.94 -9.85 20.22
C SER A 494 -3.88 -8.42 20.77
N GLN A 495 -4.48 -7.48 20.09
CA GLN A 495 -4.55 -6.08 20.55
C GLN A 495 -5.44 -5.90 21.78
N THR A 496 -6.33 -6.84 22.05
CA THR A 496 -7.27 -6.84 23.19
C THR A 496 -6.82 -7.71 24.36
N ASP A 497 -5.85 -8.62 24.15
CA ASP A 497 -5.34 -9.53 25.20
C ASP A 497 -3.82 -9.34 25.39
N ASN A 498 -3.48 -8.45 26.31
CA ASN A 498 -2.09 -8.21 26.71
C ASN A 498 -1.54 -9.30 27.66
N THR A 499 -2.30 -10.34 27.97
CA THR A 499 -1.86 -11.41 28.89
C THR A 499 -1.06 -12.48 28.17
N ASN A 500 -1.34 -12.71 26.89
CA ASN A 500 -0.64 -13.67 26.06
C ASN A 500 0.40 -12.97 25.17
N ILE A 501 1.65 -13.12 25.51
CA ILE A 501 2.79 -12.52 24.81
C ILE A 501 3.49 -13.58 23.99
N SER A 502 3.62 -13.34 22.71
CA SER A 502 4.48 -14.11 21.81
C SER A 502 5.88 -13.47 21.78
N ARG A 503 6.90 -14.29 21.77
CA ARG A 503 8.30 -13.84 21.67
C ARG A 503 9.04 -14.71 20.68
N GLN A 504 9.72 -14.07 19.75
CA GLN A 504 10.59 -14.70 18.77
C GLN A 504 11.95 -14.04 18.83
N ARG A 505 13.01 -14.84 18.73
CA ARG A 505 14.37 -14.32 18.53
C ARG A 505 15.14 -15.21 17.58
N ALA A 506 15.93 -14.62 16.72
CA ALA A 506 16.73 -15.35 15.75
C ALA A 506 18.09 -14.68 15.53
N PHE A 507 19.10 -15.50 15.38
CA PHE A 507 20.41 -15.11 14.88
C PHE A 507 20.62 -15.78 13.52
N VAL A 508 20.96 -14.99 12.49
CA VAL A 508 21.22 -15.45 11.13
C VAL A 508 22.61 -15.02 10.71
N PHE A 509 23.39 -15.97 10.23
CA PHE A 509 24.66 -15.73 9.55
C PHE A 509 24.56 -16.28 8.14
N ALA A 510 24.90 -15.49 7.13
CA ALA A 510 24.90 -15.93 5.74
C ALA A 510 26.12 -15.37 4.99
N VAL A 511 26.71 -16.20 4.16
CA VAL A 511 27.78 -15.82 3.22
C VAL A 511 27.48 -16.46 1.88
N GLU A 512 27.61 -15.64 0.83
CA GLU A 512 27.50 -16.10 -0.56
C GLU A 512 28.72 -15.60 -1.32
N GLY A 513 29.35 -16.49 -2.09
CA GLY A 513 30.48 -16.18 -2.92
C GLY A 513 30.27 -16.69 -4.35
N ALA A 514 30.55 -15.86 -5.33
CA ALA A 514 30.58 -16.23 -6.74
C ALA A 514 32.01 -16.04 -7.25
N TYR A 515 32.57 -17.10 -7.84
CA TYR A 515 33.92 -17.14 -8.36
C TYR A 515 33.98 -17.70 -9.77
N ASP A 516 34.48 -16.92 -10.71
CA ASP A 516 34.70 -17.33 -12.09
C ASP A 516 36.02 -18.13 -12.19
N LEU A 517 35.92 -19.45 -12.06
CA LEU A 517 37.06 -20.38 -12.19
C LEU A 517 37.75 -20.23 -13.55
N THR A 518 36.95 -20.09 -14.58
CA THR A 518 37.39 -19.80 -15.94
C THR A 518 36.42 -18.83 -16.62
N LYS A 519 36.67 -18.39 -17.84
CA LYS A 519 35.72 -17.58 -18.62
C LYS A 519 34.39 -18.29 -18.91
N HIS A 520 34.35 -19.60 -18.75
CA HIS A 520 33.18 -20.44 -19.02
C HIS A 520 32.61 -21.12 -17.79
N LEU A 521 33.32 -21.16 -16.68
CA LEU A 521 32.90 -21.88 -15.49
C LEU A 521 32.92 -20.98 -14.25
N GLN A 522 31.78 -20.79 -13.63
CA GLN A 522 31.59 -20.07 -12.38
C GLN A 522 31.14 -21.03 -11.28
N LEU A 523 31.71 -20.88 -10.10
CA LEU A 523 31.28 -21.51 -8.86
C LEU A 523 30.54 -20.50 -8.01
N VAL A 524 29.37 -20.87 -7.50
CA VAL A 524 28.62 -20.09 -6.50
C VAL A 524 28.45 -20.95 -5.26
N GLU A 525 28.90 -20.45 -4.13
CA GLU A 525 28.78 -21.07 -2.82
C GLU A 525 27.92 -20.22 -1.91
N LYS A 526 26.93 -20.81 -1.27
CA LYS A 526 26.13 -20.17 -0.24
C LYS A 526 26.09 -20.98 1.03
N PHE A 527 26.39 -20.31 2.13
CA PHE A 527 26.37 -20.88 3.46
C PHE A 527 25.50 -20.03 4.35
N ALA A 528 24.54 -20.63 5.06
CA ALA A 528 23.72 -19.92 6.03
C ALA A 528 23.46 -20.74 7.28
N LEU A 529 23.42 -20.08 8.43
CA LEU A 529 23.11 -20.64 9.73
C LEU A 529 22.04 -19.76 10.40
N LYS A 530 20.91 -20.36 10.79
CA LYS A 530 19.89 -19.71 11.60
C LYS A 530 19.77 -20.44 12.95
N ARG A 531 19.84 -19.67 14.04
CA ARG A 531 19.51 -20.13 15.39
C ARG A 531 18.34 -19.32 15.88
N GLY A 532 17.19 -19.94 16.02
CA GLY A 532 15.95 -19.31 16.45
C GLY A 532 15.41 -19.90 17.74
N GLU A 533 14.65 -19.10 18.46
CA GLU A 533 13.86 -19.50 19.62
C GLU A 533 12.52 -18.79 19.56
N GLU A 534 11.44 -19.51 19.79
CA GLU A 534 10.07 -18.99 19.71
C GLU A 534 9.24 -19.44 20.91
N SER A 535 8.38 -18.55 21.40
CA SER A 535 7.38 -18.82 22.43
C SER A 535 6.07 -18.16 22.04
N VAL A 536 4.99 -18.92 22.02
CA VAL A 536 3.65 -18.45 21.70
C VAL A 536 2.78 -18.54 22.95
N GLY A 537 2.10 -17.43 23.29
CA GLY A 537 1.16 -17.39 24.41
C GLY A 537 1.77 -17.69 25.77
N GLY A 538 3.04 -17.29 26.01
CA GLY A 538 3.74 -17.50 27.29
C GLY A 538 4.20 -18.93 27.55
N ARG A 539 4.19 -19.81 26.53
CA ARG A 539 4.72 -21.18 26.64
C ARG A 539 6.27 -21.16 26.74
N GLU A 540 6.86 -22.31 27.06
CA GLU A 540 8.31 -22.44 27.03
C GLU A 540 8.88 -22.19 25.64
N MET A 541 10.08 -21.58 25.57
CA MET A 541 10.79 -21.27 24.32
C MET A 541 11.19 -22.57 23.61
N SER A 542 10.69 -22.78 22.42
CA SER A 542 11.17 -23.83 21.51
C SER A 542 12.40 -23.32 20.75
N LYS A 543 13.37 -24.20 20.51
CA LYS A 543 14.61 -23.86 19.81
C LYS A 543 14.63 -24.51 18.44
N ALA A 544 15.16 -23.79 17.44
CA ALA A 544 15.44 -24.32 16.12
C ALA A 544 16.82 -23.88 15.63
N GLU A 545 17.64 -24.84 15.22
CA GLU A 545 18.91 -24.57 14.53
C GLU A 545 18.81 -25.12 13.13
N LYS A 546 18.97 -24.25 12.13
CA LYS A 546 18.93 -24.60 10.71
C LYS A 546 20.26 -24.24 10.06
N PHE A 547 20.73 -25.12 9.22
CA PHE A 547 21.98 -24.98 8.48
C PHE A 547 21.70 -25.22 7.00
N LEU A 548 22.14 -24.29 6.15
CA LEU A 548 21.98 -24.35 4.70
C LEU A 548 23.34 -24.28 4.02
N TRP A 549 23.58 -25.17 3.08
CA TRP A 549 24.74 -25.11 2.20
C TRP A 549 24.31 -25.39 0.76
N ILE A 550 24.69 -24.49 -0.14
CA ILE A 550 24.38 -24.56 -1.56
C ILE A 550 25.68 -24.42 -2.34
N ASN A 551 25.89 -25.35 -3.26
CA ASN A 551 26.98 -25.34 -4.21
C ASN A 551 26.38 -25.31 -5.62
N ARG A 552 26.74 -24.32 -6.41
CA ARG A 552 26.26 -24.19 -7.77
C ARG A 552 27.41 -23.96 -8.74
N PHE A 553 27.42 -24.75 -9.79
CA PHE A 553 28.29 -24.59 -10.94
C PHE A 553 27.48 -24.05 -12.11
N ASN A 554 27.87 -22.91 -12.64
CA ASN A 554 27.31 -22.34 -13.85
C ASN A 554 28.36 -22.48 -14.98
N TYR A 555 27.98 -23.17 -16.05
CA TYR A 555 28.81 -23.31 -17.23
C TYR A 555 28.26 -22.47 -18.39
N HIS A 556 29.02 -21.47 -18.83
CA HIS A 556 28.69 -20.60 -19.95
C HIS A 556 29.07 -21.28 -21.27
N ILE A 557 28.10 -21.94 -21.93
CA ILE A 557 28.29 -22.62 -23.20
C ILE A 557 28.63 -21.59 -24.28
N THR A 558 27.90 -20.50 -24.30
CA THR A 558 28.12 -19.34 -25.16
C THR A 558 27.83 -18.07 -24.37
N SER A 559 28.03 -16.88 -24.96
CA SER A 559 27.62 -15.62 -24.36
C SER A 559 26.10 -15.50 -24.09
N LYS A 560 25.30 -16.44 -24.61
CA LYS A 560 23.84 -16.43 -24.50
C LYS A 560 23.26 -17.63 -23.77
N TRP A 561 24.00 -18.69 -23.55
CA TRP A 561 23.52 -19.94 -22.98
C TRP A 561 24.37 -20.39 -21.80
N ASP A 562 23.70 -20.67 -20.69
CA ASP A 562 24.30 -21.21 -19.46
C ASP A 562 23.66 -22.53 -19.07
N ILE A 563 24.47 -23.41 -18.48
CA ILE A 563 24.01 -24.61 -17.74
C ILE A 563 24.36 -24.39 -16.27
N GLY A 564 23.38 -24.58 -15.39
CA GLY A 564 23.54 -24.57 -13.96
C GLY A 564 23.32 -25.96 -13.37
N VAL A 565 24.24 -26.37 -12.51
CA VAL A 565 24.10 -27.57 -11.67
C VAL A 565 24.24 -27.15 -10.23
N GLU A 566 23.29 -27.51 -9.39
CA GLU A 566 23.28 -27.06 -8.00
C GLU A 566 23.01 -28.24 -7.05
N TYR A 567 23.80 -28.30 -6.00
CA TYR A 567 23.62 -29.21 -4.87
C TYR A 567 23.31 -28.42 -3.62
N ARG A 568 22.29 -28.85 -2.87
CA ARG A 568 21.81 -28.18 -1.66
C ARG A 568 21.74 -29.14 -0.51
N THR A 569 22.05 -28.66 0.69
CA THR A 569 21.83 -29.36 1.94
C THR A 569 21.21 -28.43 2.94
N LEU A 570 20.07 -28.82 3.51
CA LEU A 570 19.42 -28.17 4.63
C LEU A 570 19.37 -29.16 5.79
N ALA A 571 19.93 -28.79 6.93
CA ALA A 571 19.85 -29.58 8.15
C ALA A 571 19.07 -28.81 9.22
N VAL A 572 18.05 -29.43 9.79
CA VAL A 572 17.26 -28.93 10.92
C VAL A 572 17.56 -29.82 12.14
N LYS A 573 18.38 -29.31 13.07
CA LYS A 573 18.95 -30.11 14.14
C LYS A 573 17.91 -30.71 15.08
N GLN A 574 16.89 -29.93 15.48
CA GLN A 574 15.88 -30.37 16.44
C GLN A 574 14.90 -31.38 15.85
N ALA A 575 14.58 -31.25 14.56
CA ALA A 575 13.74 -32.18 13.84
C ALA A 575 14.51 -33.44 13.41
N GLN A 576 15.87 -33.49 13.59
CA GLN A 576 16.74 -34.52 13.05
C GLN A 576 16.55 -34.70 11.54
N ASP A 577 16.10 -33.64 10.86
CA ASP A 577 15.81 -33.64 9.44
C ASP A 577 17.03 -33.12 8.66
N ASN A 578 17.47 -33.87 7.69
CA ASN A 578 18.56 -33.50 6.79
C ASN A 578 18.11 -33.73 5.36
N ARG A 579 17.85 -32.64 4.66
CA ARG A 579 17.38 -32.65 3.29
C ARG A 579 18.51 -32.31 2.35
N THR A 580 18.65 -33.09 1.31
CA THR A 580 19.63 -32.87 0.24
C THR A 580 18.90 -32.71 -1.07
N GLY A 581 19.29 -31.74 -1.86
CA GLY A 581 18.68 -31.41 -3.12
C GLY A 581 19.69 -31.36 -4.27
N PHE A 582 19.23 -31.73 -5.46
CA PHE A 582 19.98 -31.57 -6.69
C PHE A 582 19.12 -30.89 -7.73
N LEU A 583 19.66 -29.86 -8.38
CA LEU A 583 18.95 -29.07 -9.39
C LEU A 583 19.80 -28.95 -10.65
N PHE A 584 19.16 -29.09 -11.80
CA PHE A 584 19.74 -28.83 -13.10
C PHE A 584 18.95 -27.71 -13.80
N GLU A 585 19.65 -26.76 -14.41
CA GLU A 585 19.05 -25.66 -15.13
C GLU A 585 19.81 -25.36 -16.42
N ILE A 586 19.09 -25.10 -17.49
CA ILE A 586 19.62 -24.47 -18.69
C ILE A 586 18.97 -23.10 -18.86
N SER A 587 19.76 -22.08 -19.07
CA SER A 587 19.24 -20.72 -19.20
C SER A 587 19.80 -19.99 -20.41
N ARG A 588 19.02 -19.02 -20.90
CA ARG A 588 19.36 -18.21 -22.07
C ARG A 588 19.22 -16.73 -21.74
N HIS A 589 20.28 -15.99 -22.01
CA HIS A 589 20.24 -14.54 -22.02
C HIS A 589 19.55 -14.04 -23.30
N LEU A 590 18.37 -13.47 -23.15
CA LEU A 590 17.62 -12.89 -24.28
C LEU A 590 18.20 -11.52 -24.66
N ASN A 591 18.63 -10.75 -23.67
CA ASN A 591 19.36 -9.50 -23.79
C ASN A 591 20.18 -9.26 -22.51
N ASN A 592 20.80 -8.09 -22.38
CA ASN A 592 21.66 -7.76 -21.22
C ASN A 592 20.87 -7.67 -19.89
N ASN A 593 19.56 -7.54 -19.96
CA ASN A 593 18.69 -7.29 -18.82
C ASN A 593 17.73 -8.45 -18.51
N LEU A 594 17.63 -9.45 -19.40
CA LEU A 594 16.65 -10.53 -19.27
C LEU A 594 17.28 -11.89 -19.57
N GLN A 595 17.15 -12.82 -18.64
CA GLN A 595 17.55 -14.21 -18.72
C GLN A 595 16.36 -15.12 -18.47
N VAL A 596 16.22 -16.17 -19.23
CA VAL A 596 15.17 -17.18 -19.10
C VAL A 596 15.83 -18.52 -18.87
N GLY A 597 15.41 -19.24 -17.84
CA GLY A 597 15.92 -20.55 -17.47
C GLY A 597 14.82 -21.61 -17.44
N PHE A 598 15.18 -22.83 -17.80
CA PHE A 598 14.35 -24.00 -17.65
C PHE A 598 15.17 -25.07 -16.93
N GLY A 599 14.61 -25.70 -15.93
CA GLY A 599 15.34 -26.67 -15.15
C GLY A 599 14.45 -27.75 -14.54
N TYR A 600 15.11 -28.68 -13.86
CA TYR A 600 14.46 -29.72 -13.10
C TYR A 600 15.07 -29.79 -11.70
N ASN A 601 14.21 -29.73 -10.69
CA ASN A 601 14.55 -29.98 -9.31
C ASN A 601 14.30 -31.45 -8.99
N PHE A 602 15.31 -32.18 -8.61
CA PHE A 602 15.25 -33.63 -8.34
C PHE A 602 14.73 -33.96 -6.94
N THR A 603 14.63 -32.94 -6.08
CA THR A 603 14.26 -33.12 -4.67
C THR A 603 13.43 -31.96 -4.17
N ASP A 604 12.59 -32.22 -3.17
CA ASP A 604 11.87 -31.20 -2.42
C ASP A 604 12.87 -30.49 -1.50
N PHE A 605 13.11 -29.22 -1.78
CA PHE A 605 14.00 -28.39 -1.00
C PHE A 605 13.41 -26.99 -0.82
N SER A 606 13.32 -26.54 0.44
CA SER A 606 12.90 -25.20 0.83
C SER A 606 14.08 -24.41 1.37
N ASP A 607 14.25 -23.17 0.97
CA ASP A 607 15.27 -22.25 1.50
C ASP A 607 14.65 -21.26 2.51
N ASP A 608 14.17 -21.75 3.66
CA ASP A 608 13.58 -20.94 4.73
C ASP A 608 14.58 -20.01 5.44
N LEU A 609 15.87 -20.09 5.12
CA LEU A 609 16.90 -19.35 5.86
C LEU A 609 17.15 -17.95 5.33
N THR A 610 16.85 -17.68 4.08
CA THR A 610 17.22 -16.42 3.42
C THR A 610 16.09 -15.70 2.74
N GLU A 611 14.86 -16.24 2.79
CA GLU A 611 13.59 -15.65 2.29
C GLU A 611 13.57 -15.25 0.80
N THR A 612 14.64 -15.48 0.06
CA THR A 612 14.77 -14.94 -1.29
C THR A 612 14.28 -15.86 -2.39
N ASN A 613 14.13 -17.18 -2.17
CA ASN A 613 13.68 -18.11 -3.20
C ASN A 613 13.16 -19.42 -2.59
N ASP A 614 11.95 -19.40 -2.05
CA ASP A 614 11.26 -20.63 -1.68
C ASP A 614 10.69 -21.35 -2.89
N TYR A 615 11.21 -22.52 -3.21
CA TYR A 615 10.51 -23.51 -4.00
C TYR A 615 10.81 -24.90 -3.46
N SER A 616 9.78 -25.53 -2.98
CA SER A 616 9.82 -26.87 -2.38
C SER A 616 9.20 -27.91 -3.30
N VAL A 617 9.45 -27.87 -4.61
CA VAL A 617 8.78 -28.77 -5.55
C VAL A 617 9.77 -29.57 -6.34
N LYS A 618 9.66 -30.90 -6.23
CA LYS A 618 10.27 -31.82 -7.18
C LYS A 618 9.58 -31.69 -8.53
N GLY A 619 10.33 -31.36 -9.59
CA GLY A 619 9.74 -31.21 -10.91
C GLY A 619 10.44 -30.18 -11.79
N PHE A 620 9.82 -29.92 -12.92
CA PHE A 620 10.29 -28.91 -13.84
C PHE A 620 9.98 -27.52 -13.30
N PHE A 621 10.91 -26.60 -13.48
CA PHE A 621 10.71 -25.19 -13.19
C PHE A 621 11.15 -24.30 -14.34
N PHE A 622 10.58 -23.12 -14.37
CA PHE A 622 10.92 -22.07 -15.32
C PHE A 622 11.32 -20.82 -14.53
N ARG A 623 12.46 -20.23 -14.89
CA ARG A 623 12.99 -19.05 -14.22
C ARG A 623 13.06 -17.87 -15.19
N ILE A 624 12.64 -16.70 -14.74
CA ILE A 624 12.88 -15.44 -15.44
C ILE A 624 13.68 -14.55 -14.51
N THR A 625 14.85 -14.13 -14.94
CA THR A 625 15.67 -13.19 -14.19
C THR A 625 15.76 -11.88 -14.96
N GLY A 626 15.27 -10.80 -14.37
CA GLY A 626 15.37 -9.45 -14.88
C GLY A 626 16.44 -8.67 -14.10
N LYS A 627 17.31 -7.94 -14.81
CA LYS A 627 18.23 -6.96 -14.21
C LYS A 627 17.74 -5.56 -14.61
N TYR A 628 17.45 -4.75 -13.63
CA TYR A 628 17.02 -3.37 -13.80
C TYR A 628 18.15 -2.39 -13.52
#